data_99289408aa3dfe918a2b71dc0455fae1
#
_entry.id   99289408aa3dfe918a2b71dc0455fae1
#
_cell.length_a   1.000
_cell.length_b   1.000
_cell.length_c   1.000
_cell.angle_alpha   90.00
_cell.angle_beta   90.00
_cell.angle_gamma   90.00
#
_symmetry.space_group_name_H-M   'P 1'
#
loop_
_entity.id
_entity.type
_entity.pdbx_description
1 polymer ?
#
loop_
_entity_poly.entity_id
_entity_poly.type
_entity_poly.pdbx_seq_one_letter_code
_entity_poly.pdbx_strand_id
1 'polypeptide(L)'
;MIRERLETQIAELTQCKTPVTEEKLAQEITLLATRADVREEIDRLRTHIAAVHDLLSGGDAPGRRLGFLCQELLREANTLCSKSSDTGLTAIGLDLKVAIDRLREQALNVE
;
A
#
# COMPACT_ATOMS: atom_id res chain seq x y z
N MET A 1 17.21 5.05 -6.52
CA MET A 1 16.09 5.39 -7.41
C MET A 1 15.15 6.43 -6.81
N ILE A 2 14.47 6.15 -5.72
CA ILE A 2 13.59 7.14 -5.07
C ILE A 2 14.39 8.33 -4.55
N ARG A 3 15.55 8.09 -4.00
CA ARG A 3 16.45 9.11 -3.50
C ARG A 3 16.95 10.04 -4.62
N GLU A 4 17.32 9.49 -5.77
CA GLU A 4 17.76 10.25 -6.93
C GLU A 4 16.63 11.13 -7.49
N ARG A 5 15.40 10.62 -7.51
CA ARG A 5 14.23 11.40 -7.89
C ARG A 5 13.98 12.57 -6.96
N LEU A 6 14.12 12.35 -5.65
CA LEU A 6 13.98 13.41 -4.66
C LEU A 6 15.03 14.49 -4.86
N GLU A 7 16.29 14.09 -5.08
CA GLU A 7 17.40 15.02 -5.30
C GLU A 7 17.19 15.84 -6.57
N THR A 8 16.73 15.20 -7.65
CA THR A 8 16.43 15.88 -8.92
C THR A 8 15.30 16.89 -8.75
N GLN A 9 14.24 16.53 -8.05
CA GLN A 9 13.10 17.44 -7.81
C GLN A 9 13.49 18.59 -6.90
N ILE A 10 14.32 18.35 -5.90
CA ILE A 10 14.86 19.40 -5.04
C ILE A 10 15.69 20.37 -5.87
N ALA A 11 16.55 19.85 -6.77
CA ALA A 11 17.38 20.69 -7.63
C ALA A 11 16.51 21.54 -8.58
N GLU A 12 15.46 20.98 -9.13
CA GLU A 12 14.51 21.71 -9.98
C GLU A 12 13.81 22.82 -9.21
N LEU A 13 13.39 22.56 -7.98
CA LEU A 13 12.75 23.55 -7.10
C LEU A 13 13.70 24.70 -6.74
N THR A 14 14.97 24.39 -6.49
CA THR A 14 15.97 25.42 -6.16
C THR A 14 16.37 26.26 -7.35
N GLN A 15 16.22 25.77 -8.57
CA GLN A 15 16.49 26.51 -9.79
C GLN A 15 15.32 27.35 -10.26
N CYS A 16 14.14 27.15 -9.68
CA CYS A 16 12.97 27.96 -10.00
C CYS A 16 13.16 29.41 -9.55
N LYS A 17 12.76 30.36 -10.41
CA LYS A 17 12.85 31.79 -10.12
C LYS A 17 11.88 32.24 -9.02
N THR A 18 10.91 31.41 -8.66
CA THR A 18 9.97 31.69 -7.60
C THR A 18 10.61 31.31 -6.26
N PRO A 19 10.61 32.20 -5.26
CA PRO A 19 11.20 31.87 -3.96
C PRO A 19 10.41 30.73 -3.33
N VAL A 20 11.08 29.59 -3.16
CA VAL A 20 10.53 28.43 -2.45
C VAL A 20 11.00 28.54 -1.00
N THR A 21 10.08 28.66 -0.07
CA THR A 21 10.38 28.69 1.35
C THR A 21 10.84 27.29 1.81
N GLU A 22 11.68 27.23 2.83
CA GLU A 22 12.12 25.97 3.43
C GLU A 22 10.92 25.12 3.86
N GLU A 23 9.88 25.75 4.38
CA GLU A 23 8.65 25.12 4.80
C GLU A 23 7.96 24.40 3.64
N LYS A 24 7.86 25.09 2.49
CA LYS A 24 7.23 24.52 1.29
C LYS A 24 8.03 23.35 0.74
N LEU A 25 9.35 23.45 0.76
CA LEU A 25 10.25 22.37 0.37
C LEU A 25 10.09 21.18 1.28
N ALA A 26 10.02 21.37 2.60
CA ALA A 26 9.80 20.31 3.57
C ALA A 26 8.47 19.60 3.33
N GLN A 27 7.41 20.34 3.00
CA GLN A 27 6.09 19.77 2.68
C GLN A 27 6.15 18.89 1.43
N GLU A 28 6.85 19.33 0.39
CA GLU A 28 7.00 18.54 -0.84
C GLU A 28 7.79 17.26 -0.62
N ILE A 29 8.87 17.33 0.16
CA ILE A 29 9.67 16.14 0.51
C ILE A 29 8.81 15.15 1.29
N THR A 30 8.03 15.62 2.26
CA THR A 30 7.13 14.78 3.04
C THR A 30 6.09 14.10 2.15
N LEU A 31 5.50 14.84 1.22
CA LEU A 31 4.51 14.31 0.29
C LEU A 31 5.11 13.21 -0.60
N LEU A 32 6.31 13.43 -1.13
CA LEU A 32 7.00 12.44 -1.97
C LEU A 32 7.34 11.18 -1.19
N ALA A 33 7.81 11.33 0.06
CA ALA A 33 8.09 10.20 0.93
C ALA A 33 6.82 9.39 1.22
N THR A 34 5.70 10.07 1.47
CA THR A 34 4.40 9.42 1.70
C THR A 34 3.95 8.63 0.47
N ARG A 35 4.10 9.19 -0.72
CA ARG A 35 3.77 8.50 -1.98
C ARG A 35 4.62 7.25 -2.19
N ALA A 36 5.91 7.32 -1.87
CA ALA A 36 6.81 6.18 -1.95
C ALA A 36 6.39 5.06 -0.99
N ASP A 37 6.02 5.41 0.24
CA ASP A 37 5.55 4.46 1.24
C ASP A 37 4.24 3.79 0.80
N VAL A 38 3.31 4.55 0.22
CA VAL A 38 2.04 4.01 -0.30
C VAL A 38 2.31 3.02 -1.44
N ARG A 39 3.24 3.32 -2.32
CA ARG A 39 3.64 2.43 -3.41
C ARG A 39 4.19 1.11 -2.89
N GLU A 40 5.00 1.18 -1.85
CA GLU A 40 5.55 0.00 -1.18
C GLU A 40 4.45 -0.89 -0.60
N GLU A 41 3.44 -0.31 0.04
CA GLU A 41 2.28 -1.05 0.56
C GLU A 41 1.49 -1.71 -0.58
N ILE A 42 1.31 -1.03 -1.70
CA ILE A 42 0.64 -1.58 -2.88
C ILE A 42 1.40 -2.78 -3.43
N ASP A 43 2.73 -2.68 -3.51
CA ASP A 43 3.57 -3.79 -3.99
C ASP A 43 3.47 -5.01 -3.07
N ARG A 44 3.44 -4.80 -1.76
CA ARG A 44 3.24 -5.87 -0.78
C ARG A 44 1.86 -6.51 -0.92
N LEU A 45 0.82 -5.70 -1.12
CA LEU A 45 -0.53 -6.20 -1.38
C LEU A 45 -0.56 -7.11 -2.63
N ARG A 46 0.08 -6.69 -3.70
CA ARG A 46 0.17 -7.50 -4.93
C ARG A 46 0.85 -8.83 -4.68
N THR A 47 1.94 -8.83 -3.94
CA THR A 47 2.68 -10.04 -3.58
C THR A 47 1.81 -11.00 -2.77
N HIS A 48 1.10 -10.49 -1.78
CA HIS A 48 0.23 -11.30 -0.92
C HIS A 48 -1.00 -11.82 -1.69
N ILE A 49 -1.55 -11.02 -2.59
CA ILE A 49 -2.67 -11.45 -3.44
C ILE A 49 -2.22 -12.58 -4.37
N ALA A 50 -1.05 -12.48 -4.96
CA ALA A 50 -0.48 -13.55 -5.78
C ALA A 50 -0.28 -14.84 -4.97
N ALA A 51 0.18 -14.72 -3.74
CA ALA A 51 0.35 -15.86 -2.83
C ALA A 51 -0.99 -16.53 -2.51
N VAL A 52 -2.05 -15.74 -2.29
CA VAL A 52 -3.41 -16.26 -2.07
C VAL A 52 -3.89 -17.01 -3.31
N HIS A 53 -3.69 -16.43 -4.48
CA HIS A 53 -4.09 -17.05 -5.74
C HIS A 53 -3.40 -18.39 -5.95
N ASP A 54 -2.10 -18.46 -5.71
CA ASP A 54 -1.32 -19.69 -5.85
C ASP A 54 -1.80 -20.76 -4.85
N LEU A 55 -2.09 -20.35 -3.63
CA LEU A 55 -2.58 -21.26 -2.59
C LEU A 55 -3.93 -21.86 -2.96
N LEU A 56 -4.84 -21.05 -3.50
CA LEU A 56 -6.17 -21.50 -3.93
C LEU A 56 -6.09 -22.42 -5.15
N SER A 57 -5.09 -22.26 -6.01
CA SER A 57 -4.88 -23.08 -7.19
C SER A 57 -4.21 -24.42 -6.88
N GLY A 58 -3.61 -24.57 -5.69
CA GLY A 58 -2.78 -25.69 -5.34
C GLY A 58 -3.53 -26.99 -4.97
N GLY A 59 -4.84 -26.97 -4.81
CA GLY A 59 -5.64 -28.18 -4.55
C GLY A 59 -5.61 -28.71 -3.12
N ASP A 60 -4.72 -28.22 -2.27
CA ASP A 60 -4.66 -28.58 -0.85
C ASP A 60 -5.60 -27.70 -0.04
N ALA A 61 -6.03 -28.19 1.13
CA ALA A 61 -6.85 -27.39 2.04
C ALA A 61 -6.06 -26.19 2.54
N PRO A 62 -6.43 -24.96 2.13
CA PRO A 62 -5.62 -23.77 2.39
C PRO A 62 -5.77 -23.18 3.80
N GLY A 63 -6.74 -23.62 4.55
CA GLY A 63 -7.21 -23.10 5.84
C GLY A 63 -6.33 -22.14 6.60
N ARG A 64 -5.37 -22.65 7.40
CA ARG A 64 -4.50 -21.83 8.25
C ARG A 64 -3.66 -20.84 7.48
N ARG A 65 -3.12 -21.30 6.34
CA ARG A 65 -2.23 -20.49 5.53
C ARG A 65 -2.98 -19.35 4.88
N LEU A 66 -4.18 -19.62 4.41
CA LEU A 66 -5.07 -18.60 3.84
C LEU A 66 -5.47 -17.58 4.91
N GLY A 67 -5.80 -18.04 6.12
CA GLY A 67 -6.10 -17.17 7.25
C GLY A 67 -4.94 -16.22 7.57
N PHE A 68 -3.72 -16.76 7.60
CA PHE A 68 -2.52 -15.94 7.83
C PHE A 68 -2.33 -14.90 6.72
N LEU A 69 -2.47 -15.30 5.46
CA LEU A 69 -2.34 -14.38 4.33
C LEU A 69 -3.41 -13.30 4.37
N CYS A 70 -4.63 -13.64 4.77
CA CYS A 70 -5.70 -12.65 4.94
C CYS A 70 -5.37 -11.62 6.01
N GLN A 71 -4.76 -12.04 7.12
CA GLN A 71 -4.30 -11.12 8.16
C GLN A 71 -3.23 -10.17 7.64
N GLU A 72 -2.28 -10.68 6.85
CA GLU A 72 -1.23 -9.86 6.25
C GLU A 72 -1.81 -8.86 5.24
N LEU A 73 -2.77 -9.30 4.42
CA LEU A 73 -3.47 -8.42 3.49
C LEU A 73 -4.22 -7.31 4.24
N LEU A 74 -4.91 -7.66 5.31
CA LEU A 74 -5.64 -6.69 6.12
C LEU A 74 -4.70 -5.67 6.74
N ARG A 75 -3.55 -6.10 7.23
CA ARG A 75 -2.51 -5.24 7.78
C ARG A 75 -2.03 -4.23 6.74
N GLU A 76 -1.71 -4.70 5.52
CA GLU A 76 -1.25 -3.82 4.45
C GLU A 76 -2.35 -2.83 4.02
N ALA A 77 -3.60 -3.29 3.94
CA ALA A 77 -4.72 -2.43 3.61
C ALA A 77 -4.96 -1.34 4.67
N ASN A 78 -4.84 -1.70 5.96
CA ASN A 78 -4.95 -0.74 7.06
C ASN A 78 -3.82 0.30 7.00
N THR A 79 -2.60 -0.13 6.74
CA THR A 79 -1.45 0.76 6.62
C THR A 79 -1.62 1.71 5.43
N LEU A 80 -2.11 1.20 4.32
CA LEU A 80 -2.40 2.00 3.13
C LEU A 80 -3.43 3.09 3.44
N CYS A 81 -4.53 2.74 4.09
CA CYS A 81 -5.57 3.71 4.49
C CYS A 81 -5.03 4.78 5.44
N SER A 82 -4.15 4.39 6.36
CA SER A 82 -3.56 5.31 7.33
C SER A 82 -2.60 6.31 6.69
N LYS A 83 -1.86 5.87 5.68
CA LYS A 83 -0.84 6.70 5.00
C LYS A 83 -1.42 7.55 3.88
N SER A 84 -2.58 7.16 3.34
CA SER A 84 -3.16 7.85 2.20
C SER A 84 -3.92 9.10 2.63
N SER A 85 -3.66 10.21 1.95
CA SER A 85 -4.45 11.45 2.06
C SER A 85 -5.45 11.57 0.91
N ASP A 86 -5.43 10.64 -0.03
CA ASP A 86 -6.33 10.63 -1.20
C ASP A 86 -7.62 9.89 -0.84
N THR A 87 -8.75 10.58 -0.96
CA THR A 87 -10.07 10.01 -0.65
C THR A 87 -10.43 8.83 -1.54
N GLY A 88 -10.04 8.88 -2.82
CA GLY A 88 -10.26 7.78 -3.76
C GLY A 88 -9.50 6.52 -3.36
N LEU A 89 -8.24 6.68 -2.97
CA LEU A 89 -7.40 5.55 -2.53
C LEU A 89 -7.90 4.98 -1.21
N THR A 90 -8.34 5.84 -0.29
CA THR A 90 -8.94 5.41 0.99
C THR A 90 -10.22 4.59 0.75
N ALA A 91 -11.08 5.01 -0.18
CA ALA A 91 -12.29 4.28 -0.54
C ALA A 91 -11.97 2.89 -1.10
N ILE A 92 -10.97 2.80 -1.98
CA ILE A 92 -10.50 1.53 -2.53
C ILE A 92 -9.95 0.64 -1.40
N GLY A 93 -9.20 1.21 -0.48
CA GLY A 93 -8.67 0.49 0.68
C GLY A 93 -9.76 -0.08 1.57
N LEU A 94 -10.83 0.67 1.79
CA LEU A 94 -11.99 0.20 2.57
C LEU A 94 -12.72 -0.94 1.87
N ASP A 95 -12.93 -0.85 0.56
CA ASP A 95 -13.52 -1.92 -0.25
C ASP A 95 -12.67 -3.18 -0.20
N LEU A 96 -11.36 -3.01 -0.27
CA LEU A 96 -10.39 -4.11 -0.17
C LEU A 96 -10.49 -4.81 1.18
N LYS A 97 -10.63 -4.06 2.26
CA LYS A 97 -10.80 -4.62 3.63
C LYS A 97 -12.05 -5.48 3.72
N VAL A 98 -13.15 -5.02 3.14
CA VAL A 98 -14.39 -5.81 3.10
C VAL A 98 -14.19 -7.11 2.33
N ALA A 99 -13.53 -7.07 1.19
CA ALA A 99 -13.24 -8.25 0.39
C ALA A 99 -12.34 -9.24 1.14
N ILE A 100 -11.33 -8.74 1.84
CA ILE A 100 -10.41 -9.56 2.64
C ILE A 100 -11.16 -10.25 3.79
N ASP A 101 -12.03 -9.53 4.49
CA ASP A 101 -12.84 -10.08 5.59
C ASP A 101 -13.75 -11.20 5.10
N ARG A 102 -14.38 -11.05 3.94
CA ARG A 102 -15.19 -12.09 3.31
C ARG A 102 -14.37 -13.32 2.97
N LEU A 103 -13.19 -13.13 2.40
CA LEU A 103 -12.28 -14.21 2.08
C LEU A 103 -11.84 -14.95 3.34
N ARG A 104 -11.54 -14.23 4.40
CA ARG A 104 -11.16 -14.77 5.70
C ARG A 104 -12.28 -15.64 6.29
N GLU A 105 -13.52 -15.17 6.26
CA GLU A 105 -14.67 -15.93 6.73
C GLU A 105 -14.83 -17.22 5.95
N GLN A 106 -14.70 -17.17 4.63
CA GLN A 106 -14.77 -18.35 3.78
C GLN A 106 -13.65 -19.33 4.09
N ALA A 107 -12.44 -18.84 4.33
CA ALA A 107 -11.29 -19.67 4.69
C ALA A 107 -11.52 -20.43 6.01
N LEU A 108 -12.12 -19.76 7.00
CA LEU A 108 -12.44 -20.36 8.29
C LEU A 108 -13.52 -21.45 8.17
N ASN A 109 -14.42 -21.32 7.21
CA ASN A 109 -15.50 -22.28 6.98
C ASN A 109 -15.05 -23.52 6.19
N VAL A 110 -13.93 -23.45 5.50
CA VAL A 110 -13.41 -24.56 4.67
C VAL A 110 -12.69 -25.61 5.53
N GLU A 111 -12.27 -25.26 6.71
CA GLU A 111 -11.70 -26.21 7.66
C GLU A 111 -12.82 -26.97 8.38
#